data_d55b6083444b01839df6f4233319fe8e
#
_entry.id   d55b6083444b01839df6f4233319fe8e
#
_cell.length_a   1.000
_cell.length_b   1.000
_cell.length_c   1.000
_cell.angle_alpha   90.00
_cell.angle_beta   90.00
_cell.angle_gamma   90.00
#
_symmetry.space_group_name_H-M   'P 1'
#
loop_
_entity.id
_entity.type
_entity.pdbx_description
1 polymer ?
#
loop_
_entity_poly.entity_id
_entity_poly.type
_entity_poly.pdbx_seq_one_letter_code
_entity_poly.pdbx_strand_id
1 'polypeptide(L)'
;DVYKRQDLYRVLGIPREDKQKRRNQFAKNALMFNAPAAVFAYIDRSLSYGQWMDLGMYLQSVMLLCEGHGLATCAQGYWTFFHETVRQTTTAPDDLMLACGIAIGFEDKDAAINKVQSSRVAVEDFAVFIER
;
A
#
# COMPACT_ATOMS: atom_id res chain seq x y z
N ASP A 1 -11.98 -6.35 -1.06
CA ASP A 1 -10.84 -6.29 -0.13
C ASP A 1 -11.07 -6.78 1.30
N VAL A 2 -12.30 -7.11 1.66
CA VAL A 2 -12.63 -7.68 2.97
C VAL A 2 -11.99 -9.07 3.14
N TYR A 3 -12.02 -9.88 2.09
CA TYR A 3 -11.45 -11.24 2.09
C TYR A 3 -9.93 -11.24 2.24
N LYS A 4 -9.23 -10.38 1.49
CA LYS A 4 -7.77 -10.24 1.59
C LYS A 4 -7.31 -9.88 3.00
N ARG A 5 -8.04 -8.99 3.68
CA ARG A 5 -7.75 -8.63 5.07
C ARG A 5 -8.02 -9.78 6.04
N GLN A 6 -9.03 -10.60 5.76
CA GLN A 6 -9.32 -11.78 6.59
C GLN A 6 -8.21 -12.83 6.49
N ASP A 7 -7.72 -13.11 5.28
CA ASP A 7 -6.60 -14.04 5.08
C ASP A 7 -5.33 -13.58 5.79
N LEU A 8 -5.03 -12.29 5.70
CA LEU A 8 -3.89 -11.69 6.39
C LEU A 8 -3.98 -11.89 7.91
N TYR A 9 -5.12 -11.57 8.53
CA TYR A 9 -5.29 -11.74 9.97
C TYR A 9 -5.28 -13.22 10.38
N ARG A 10 -5.79 -14.13 9.56
CA ARG A 10 -5.74 -15.58 9.78
C ARG A 10 -4.30 -16.08 9.84
N VAL A 11 -3.46 -15.68 8.87
CA VAL A 11 -2.04 -16.06 8.82
C VAL A 11 -1.27 -15.50 10.02
N LEU A 12 -1.62 -14.30 10.49
CA LEU A 12 -1.03 -13.69 11.67
C LEU A 12 -1.56 -14.24 13.00
N GLY A 13 -2.52 -15.18 12.98
CA GLY A 13 -3.14 -15.69 14.19
C GLY A 13 -3.88 -14.62 15.01
N ILE A 14 -4.48 -13.63 14.32
CA ILE A 14 -5.21 -12.52 14.95
C ILE A 14 -6.71 -12.73 14.79
N PRO A 15 -7.43 -13.20 15.84
CA PRO A 15 -8.88 -13.40 15.79
C PRO A 15 -9.64 -12.08 15.57
N ARG A 16 -10.87 -12.20 15.05
CA ARG A 16 -11.70 -11.02 14.75
C ARG A 16 -12.03 -10.21 15.99
N GLU A 17 -12.25 -10.87 17.11
CA GLU A 17 -12.60 -10.33 18.42
C GLU A 17 -11.40 -9.67 19.14
N ASP A 18 -10.16 -10.04 18.80
CA ASP A 18 -8.96 -9.48 19.44
C ASP A 18 -8.65 -8.10 18.89
N LYS A 19 -9.40 -7.11 19.38
CA LYS A 19 -9.24 -5.69 18.96
C LYS A 19 -7.85 -5.15 19.26
N GLN A 20 -7.21 -5.63 20.34
CA GLN A 20 -5.88 -5.13 20.73
C GLN A 20 -4.80 -5.60 19.77
N LYS A 21 -4.76 -6.88 19.43
CA LYS A 21 -3.81 -7.40 18.44
C LYS A 21 -4.03 -6.77 17.08
N ARG A 22 -5.28 -6.52 16.68
CA ARG A 22 -5.59 -5.83 15.42
C ARG A 22 -5.10 -4.40 15.40
N ARG A 23 -5.25 -3.65 16.50
CA ARG A 23 -4.69 -2.30 16.65
C ARG A 23 -3.17 -2.31 16.58
N ASN A 24 -2.51 -3.26 17.26
CA ASN A 24 -1.06 -3.41 17.23
C ASN A 24 -0.54 -3.72 15.83
N GLN A 25 -1.24 -4.59 15.09
CA GLN A 25 -0.89 -4.86 13.70
C GLN A 25 -1.09 -3.63 12.79
N PHE A 26 -2.16 -2.88 12.99
CA PHE A 26 -2.41 -1.64 12.25
C PHE A 26 -1.36 -0.57 12.55
N ALA A 27 -0.92 -0.46 13.80
CA ALA A 27 0.10 0.50 14.23
C ALA A 27 1.49 0.25 13.58
N LYS A 28 1.77 -0.95 13.08
CA LYS A 28 3.01 -1.24 12.34
C LYS A 28 3.15 -0.39 11.07
N ASN A 29 2.04 0.11 10.52
CA ASN A 29 2.09 1.06 9.41
C ASN A 29 2.85 2.34 9.78
N ALA A 30 2.67 2.85 11.00
CA ALA A 30 3.39 4.03 11.48
C ALA A 30 4.91 3.83 11.59
N LEU A 31 5.34 2.59 11.69
CA LEU A 31 6.75 2.19 11.70
C LEU A 31 7.25 1.77 10.31
N MET A 32 6.50 2.03 9.24
CA MET A 32 6.82 1.58 7.87
C MET A 32 7.18 0.07 7.82
N PHE A 33 6.60 -0.76 8.72
CA PHE A 33 6.95 -2.18 8.88
C PHE A 33 8.46 -2.42 9.10
N ASN A 34 9.16 -1.49 9.75
CA ASN A 34 10.61 -1.45 9.96
C ASN A 34 11.44 -1.34 8.67
N ALA A 35 10.86 -0.89 7.58
CA ALA A 35 11.61 -0.61 6.36
C ALA A 35 12.58 0.56 6.58
N PRO A 36 13.80 0.49 6.02
CA PRO A 36 14.83 1.52 6.20
C PRO A 36 14.55 2.82 5.43
N ALA A 37 13.65 2.78 4.44
CA ALA A 37 13.32 3.93 3.62
C ALA A 37 11.81 4.02 3.35
N ALA A 38 11.34 5.22 3.08
CA ALA A 38 9.97 5.46 2.66
C ALA A 38 9.91 6.60 1.64
N VAL A 39 8.92 6.51 0.76
CA VAL A 39 8.55 7.56 -0.20
C VAL A 39 7.12 7.98 0.07
N PHE A 40 6.86 9.28 0.10
CA PHE A 40 5.53 9.84 0.15
C PHE A 40 5.18 10.43 -1.21
N ALA A 41 4.08 9.97 -1.79
CA ALA A 41 3.60 10.44 -3.07
C ALA A 41 2.49 11.48 -2.89
N TYR A 42 2.65 12.59 -3.57
CA TYR A 42 1.72 13.69 -3.56
C TYR A 42 1.18 13.95 -4.96
N ILE A 43 0.00 14.55 -5.01
CA ILE A 43 -0.63 14.99 -6.24
C ILE A 43 -1.23 16.39 -6.01
N ASP A 44 -1.20 17.24 -7.02
CA ASP A 44 -1.83 18.55 -6.96
C ASP A 44 -3.35 18.42 -6.79
N ARG A 45 -3.93 19.21 -5.87
CA ARG A 45 -5.36 19.18 -5.52
C ARG A 45 -6.28 19.59 -6.67
N SER A 46 -5.77 20.35 -7.63
CA SER A 46 -6.52 20.80 -8.79
C SER A 46 -6.68 19.73 -9.87
N LEU A 47 -5.89 18.64 -9.79
CA LEU A 47 -5.88 17.59 -10.79
C LEU A 47 -7.08 16.64 -10.68
N SER A 48 -7.48 16.06 -11.80
CA SER A 48 -8.68 15.25 -11.98
C SER A 48 -8.34 13.76 -12.10
N TYR A 49 -9.33 12.95 -12.45
CA TYR A 49 -9.23 11.47 -12.49
C TYR A 49 -8.11 10.95 -13.38
N GLY A 50 -7.82 11.60 -14.52
CA GLY A 50 -6.76 11.19 -15.43
C GLY A 50 -5.41 11.15 -14.72
N GLN A 51 -5.07 12.20 -14.00
CA GLN A 51 -3.80 12.32 -13.29
C GLN A 51 -3.71 11.40 -12.07
N TRP A 52 -4.84 11.04 -11.47
CA TRP A 52 -4.87 9.99 -10.46
C TRP A 52 -4.54 8.61 -11.04
N MET A 53 -4.97 8.32 -12.27
CA MET A 53 -4.58 7.10 -12.97
C MET A 53 -3.08 7.12 -13.30
N ASP A 54 -2.56 8.26 -13.78
CA ASP A 54 -1.12 8.45 -14.04
C ASP A 54 -0.29 8.21 -12.77
N LEU A 55 -0.73 8.76 -11.64
CA LEU A 55 -0.08 8.53 -10.35
C LEU A 55 -0.08 7.05 -9.98
N GLY A 56 -1.21 6.36 -10.18
CA GLY A 56 -1.30 4.91 -9.93
C GLY A 56 -0.32 4.10 -10.79
N MET A 57 -0.19 4.43 -12.07
CA MET A 57 0.78 3.81 -13.00
C MET A 57 2.22 4.12 -12.58
N TYR A 58 2.50 5.36 -12.18
CA TYR A 58 3.81 5.75 -11.66
C TYR A 58 4.18 4.93 -10.41
N LEU A 59 3.28 4.86 -9.42
CA LEU A 59 3.51 4.10 -8.18
C LEU A 59 3.75 2.61 -8.47
N GLN A 60 2.97 2.03 -9.38
CA GLN A 60 3.17 0.63 -9.79
C GLN A 60 4.53 0.44 -10.46
N SER A 61 4.95 1.37 -11.31
CA SER A 61 6.27 1.32 -11.96
C SER A 61 7.41 1.40 -10.95
N VAL A 62 7.30 2.27 -9.94
CA VAL A 62 8.28 2.36 -8.84
C VAL A 62 8.37 1.03 -8.09
N MET A 63 7.24 0.43 -7.73
CA MET A 63 7.22 -0.85 -7.02
C MET A 63 7.83 -1.99 -7.85
N LEU A 64 7.56 -2.04 -9.15
CA LEU A 64 8.15 -3.05 -10.06
C LEU A 64 9.65 -2.86 -10.22
N LEU A 65 10.12 -1.61 -10.33
CA LEU A 65 11.54 -1.32 -10.40
C LEU A 65 12.25 -1.72 -9.10
N CYS A 66 11.67 -1.44 -7.94
CA CYS A 66 12.19 -1.89 -6.66
C CYS A 66 12.35 -3.41 -6.62
N GLU A 67 11.33 -4.16 -7.06
CA GLU A 67 11.38 -5.62 -7.15
C GLU A 67 12.52 -6.09 -8.08
N GLY A 68 12.67 -5.44 -9.24
CA GLY A 68 13.77 -5.71 -10.17
C GLY A 68 15.16 -5.48 -9.59
N HIS A 69 15.27 -4.64 -8.55
CA HIS A 69 16.50 -4.38 -7.79
C HIS A 69 16.61 -5.19 -6.48
N GLY A 70 15.75 -6.18 -6.27
CA GLY A 70 15.73 -7.01 -5.07
C GLY A 70 15.23 -6.30 -3.81
N LEU A 71 14.47 -5.22 -3.97
CA LEU A 71 13.83 -4.49 -2.89
C LEU A 71 12.34 -4.84 -2.80
N ALA A 72 11.86 -5.03 -1.59
CA ALA A 72 10.44 -5.16 -1.31
C ALA A 72 9.79 -3.81 -1.03
N THR A 73 8.52 -3.67 -1.39
CA THR A 73 7.75 -2.45 -1.19
C THR A 73 6.39 -2.73 -0.55
N CYS A 74 5.90 -1.77 0.22
CA CYS A 74 4.55 -1.80 0.77
C CYS A 74 3.88 -0.44 0.63
N ALA A 75 2.91 -0.34 -0.29
CA ALA A 75 2.09 0.86 -0.42
C ALA A 75 1.10 0.98 0.74
N GLN A 76 1.06 2.14 1.39
CA GLN A 76 0.34 2.39 2.64
C GLN A 76 -0.61 3.57 2.51
N GLY A 77 -1.91 3.29 2.30
CA GLY A 77 -2.97 4.30 2.43
C GLY A 77 -3.14 4.82 3.86
N TYR A 78 -2.53 4.15 4.85
CA TYR A 78 -2.53 4.56 6.26
C TYR A 78 -2.16 6.03 6.43
N TRP A 79 -1.19 6.53 5.70
CA TRP A 79 -0.64 7.86 5.86
C TRP A 79 -1.59 8.97 5.45
N THR A 80 -2.60 8.68 4.65
CA THR A 80 -3.63 9.67 4.31
C THR A 80 -4.46 10.11 5.51
N PHE A 81 -4.57 9.27 6.56
CA PHE A 81 -5.19 9.68 7.83
C PHE A 81 -4.34 10.67 8.63
N PHE A 82 -3.05 10.76 8.32
CA PHE A 82 -2.08 11.62 9.00
C PHE A 82 -1.44 12.62 8.03
N HIS A 83 -2.17 12.97 6.96
CA HIS A 83 -1.65 13.79 5.85
C HIS A 83 -1.03 15.11 6.33
N GLU A 84 -1.61 15.75 7.35
CA GLU A 84 -1.11 17.02 7.87
C GLU A 84 0.25 16.84 8.57
N THR A 85 0.40 15.82 9.40
CA THR A 85 1.68 15.50 10.06
C THR A 85 2.76 15.16 9.02
N VAL A 86 2.41 14.37 8.00
CA VAL A 86 3.34 14.02 6.92
C VAL A 86 3.73 15.27 6.14
N ARG A 87 2.76 16.13 5.78
CA ARG A 87 3.00 17.39 5.07
C ARG A 87 3.99 18.29 5.83
N GLN A 88 3.78 18.47 7.13
CA GLN A 88 4.67 19.29 7.98
C GLN A 88 6.09 18.68 8.03
N THR A 89 6.20 17.36 8.16
CA THR A 89 7.48 16.66 8.25
C THR A 89 8.25 16.69 6.93
N THR A 90 7.54 16.56 5.82
CA THR A 90 8.14 16.57 4.46
C THR A 90 8.25 17.96 3.87
N THR A 91 7.74 18.99 4.55
CA THR A 91 7.67 20.39 4.06
C THR A 91 6.95 20.50 2.70
N ALA A 92 5.97 19.62 2.46
CA ALA A 92 5.23 19.62 1.20
C ALA A 92 4.32 20.87 1.10
N PRO A 93 4.20 21.50 -0.08
CA PRO A 93 3.31 22.63 -0.33
C PRO A 93 1.84 22.33 -0.01
N ASP A 94 1.06 23.38 0.31
CA ASP A 94 -0.35 23.26 0.72
C ASP A 94 -1.29 22.85 -0.43
N ASP A 95 -0.91 23.13 -1.66
CA ASP A 95 -1.62 22.74 -2.88
C ASP A 95 -1.48 21.26 -3.24
N LEU A 96 -0.55 20.57 -2.58
CA LEU A 96 -0.38 19.14 -2.75
C LEU A 96 -1.21 18.32 -1.75
N MET A 97 -1.71 17.20 -2.22
CA MET A 97 -2.45 16.22 -1.45
C MET A 97 -1.67 14.91 -1.37
N LEU A 98 -1.49 14.41 -0.16
CA LEU A 98 -0.84 13.12 0.06
C LEU A 98 -1.73 11.98 -0.47
N ALA A 99 -1.22 11.23 -1.43
CA ALA A 99 -1.90 10.09 -2.02
C ALA A 99 -1.60 8.78 -1.27
N CYS A 100 -0.34 8.48 -1.00
CA CYS A 100 0.06 7.34 -0.18
C CYS A 100 1.52 7.48 0.29
N GLY A 101 1.90 6.62 1.25
CA GLY A 101 3.30 6.31 1.53
C GLY A 101 3.67 4.95 0.95
N ILE A 102 4.94 4.75 0.63
CA ILE A 102 5.51 3.45 0.24
C ILE A 102 6.70 3.17 1.15
N ALA A 103 6.60 2.13 1.95
CA ALA A 103 7.74 1.57 2.66
C ALA A 103 8.62 0.79 1.67
N ILE A 104 9.95 0.97 1.74
CA ILE A 104 10.92 0.32 0.85
C ILE A 104 12.02 -0.31 1.70
N GLY A 105 12.30 -1.57 1.46
CA GLY A 105 13.30 -2.32 2.22
C GLY A 105 13.58 -3.70 1.65
N PHE A 106 14.01 -4.59 2.51
CA PHE A 106 14.25 -5.99 2.16
C PHE A 106 13.15 -6.87 2.74
N GLU A 107 12.71 -7.86 1.98
CA GLU A 107 11.71 -8.80 2.43
C GLU A 107 12.26 -9.68 3.57
N ASP A 108 11.51 -9.77 4.66
CA ASP A 108 11.71 -10.82 5.67
C ASP A 108 11.04 -12.11 5.15
N LYS A 109 11.83 -12.98 4.53
CA LYS A 109 11.37 -14.24 3.93
C LYS A 109 10.80 -15.24 4.96
N ASP A 110 11.16 -15.09 6.23
CA ASP A 110 10.68 -15.96 7.31
C ASP A 110 9.35 -15.48 7.88
N ALA A 111 8.98 -14.24 7.65
CA ALA A 111 7.71 -13.70 8.11
C ALA A 111 6.53 -14.38 7.41
N ALA A 112 5.63 -14.99 8.21
CA ALA A 112 4.47 -15.70 7.69
C ALA A 112 3.58 -14.82 6.80
N ILE A 113 3.54 -13.51 7.05
CA ILE A 113 2.75 -12.56 6.30
C ILE A 113 3.21 -12.42 4.84
N ASN A 114 4.50 -12.54 4.58
CA ASN A 114 5.08 -12.43 3.24
C ASN A 114 4.83 -13.69 2.38
N LYS A 115 4.40 -14.79 3.01
CA LYS A 115 3.99 -16.03 2.33
C LYS A 115 2.54 -16.00 1.86
N VAL A 116 1.78 -14.94 2.17
CA VAL A 116 0.38 -14.82 1.77
C VAL A 116 0.27 -14.47 0.29
N GLN A 117 -0.22 -15.41 -0.48
CA GLN A 117 -0.59 -15.18 -1.88
C GLN A 117 -2.08 -14.83 -1.97
N SER A 118 -2.38 -13.63 -2.41
CA SER A 118 -3.77 -13.23 -2.66
C SER A 118 -4.25 -13.75 -4.01
N SER A 119 -5.44 -14.37 -4.04
CA SER A 119 -6.10 -14.77 -5.28
C SER A 119 -6.37 -13.55 -6.18
N ARG A 120 -6.54 -13.82 -7.44
CA ARG A 120 -7.00 -12.84 -8.44
C ARG A 120 -8.31 -13.34 -9.03
N VAL A 121 -9.17 -12.40 -9.38
CA VAL A 121 -10.39 -12.67 -10.13
C VAL A 121 -9.99 -13.24 -11.51
N ALA A 122 -10.70 -14.26 -11.99
CA ALA A 122 -10.47 -14.79 -13.32
C ALA A 122 -10.81 -13.74 -14.39
N VAL A 123 -10.13 -13.78 -15.52
CA VAL A 123 -10.30 -12.77 -16.57
C VAL A 123 -11.75 -12.72 -17.06
N GLU A 124 -12.38 -13.87 -17.16
CA GLU A 124 -13.76 -14.06 -17.61
C GLU A 124 -14.80 -13.41 -16.69
N ASP A 125 -14.44 -13.17 -15.42
CA ASP A 125 -15.34 -12.57 -14.43
C ASP A 125 -15.37 -11.03 -14.49
N PHE A 126 -14.39 -10.39 -15.16
CA PHE A 126 -14.32 -8.92 -15.21
C PHE A 126 -14.09 -8.35 -16.61
N ALA A 127 -13.73 -9.16 -17.61
CA ALA A 127 -13.49 -8.71 -18.97
C ALA A 127 -14.52 -9.32 -19.95
N VAL A 128 -15.00 -8.51 -20.89
CA VAL A 128 -15.86 -8.94 -22.00
C VAL A 128 -15.06 -8.80 -23.27
N PHE A 129 -14.88 -9.89 -24.00
CA PHE A 129 -14.25 -9.90 -25.31
C PHE A 129 -15.34 -9.81 -26.40
N ILE A 130 -15.24 -8.79 -27.23
CA ILE A 130 -16.16 -8.61 -28.36
C ILE A 130 -15.41 -9.06 -29.62
N GLU A 131 -15.83 -10.22 -30.15
CA GLU A 131 -15.35 -10.70 -31.46
C GLU A 131 -16.16 -10.00 -32.58
N ARG A 132 -15.46 -9.55 -33.62
CA ARG A 132 -16.07 -8.91 -34.81
C ARG A 132 -16.03 -9.87 -35.98
#